data_9356865efa43fa4f0025b383e4866450
#
_entry.id   9356865efa43fa4f0025b383e4866450
#
_cell.length_a   1.000
_cell.length_b   1.000
_cell.length_c   1.000
_cell.angle_alpha   90.00
_cell.angle_beta   90.00
_cell.angle_gamma   90.00
#
_symmetry.space_group_name_H-M   'P 1'
#
loop_
_entity.id
_entity.type
_entity.pdbx_description
1 polymer ?
#
loop_
_entity_poly.entity_id
_entity_poly.type
_entity_poly.pdbx_seq_one_letter_code
_entity_poly.pdbx_strand_id
1 'polypeptide(L)'
;MNIVSRAVHWFGEASQWSGSDGIPARVGEHLYYSGLSLLIAALIALPLGLFVGHTGRGAFLAVNSAGAARALPTVGLVGLTVVVFGIGLTPTLLPLVALAIPPILVNTYAGVRQVDRQLRDAADGMGMTGFQVLFQVELPVALPLIVLGLRTAAVQIVSTATIAAYVGLGGLGRYIFDGLARREYEVMIGGAVLSVLLALGTEGLFVGLQRLIVSPGVRQRALVK
;
A
#
# COMPACT_ATOMS: atom_id res chain seq x y z
N MET A 1 33.07 5.06 19.76
CA MET A 1 32.40 4.72 18.47
C MET A 1 31.26 5.71 18.26
N ASN A 2 31.13 6.26 17.07
CA ASN A 2 29.99 7.10 16.77
C ASN A 2 28.74 6.21 16.57
N ILE A 3 27.56 6.81 16.56
CA ILE A 3 26.28 6.08 16.46
C ILE A 3 26.14 5.26 15.16
N VAL A 4 26.73 5.75 14.06
CA VAL A 4 26.72 5.06 12.77
C VAL A 4 27.54 3.78 12.81
N SER A 5 28.75 3.82 13.41
CA SER A 5 29.58 2.62 13.55
C SER A 5 28.96 1.57 14.46
N ARG A 6 28.21 1.98 15.50
CA ARG A 6 27.43 1.07 16.35
C ARG A 6 26.28 0.41 15.58
N ALA A 7 25.56 1.17 14.77
CA ALA A 7 24.50 0.63 13.93
C ALA A 7 25.04 -0.37 12.87
N VAL A 8 26.20 -0.08 12.24
CA VAL A 8 26.85 -1.02 11.32
C VAL A 8 27.28 -2.29 12.05
N HIS A 9 27.84 -2.17 13.26
CA HIS A 9 28.21 -3.34 14.08
C HIS A 9 26.99 -4.19 14.41
N TRP A 10 25.87 -3.57 14.79
CA TRP A 10 24.60 -4.26 15.09
C TRP A 10 24.13 -5.13 13.92
N PHE A 11 24.22 -4.65 12.66
CA PHE A 11 23.90 -5.46 11.47
C PHE A 11 24.88 -6.63 11.26
N GLY A 12 26.12 -6.52 11.74
CA GLY A 12 27.14 -7.56 11.63
C GLY A 12 26.99 -8.70 12.66
N GLU A 13 26.19 -8.53 13.69
CA GLU A 13 25.97 -9.54 14.71
C GLU A 13 25.09 -10.68 14.20
N ALA A 14 25.60 -11.92 14.25
CA ALA A 14 24.84 -13.10 13.83
C ALA A 14 23.53 -13.31 14.60
N SER A 15 23.47 -12.85 15.85
CA SER A 15 22.28 -12.87 16.70
C SER A 15 21.09 -12.13 16.11
N GLN A 16 21.35 -11.05 15.35
CA GLN A 16 20.30 -10.24 14.72
C GLN A 16 19.65 -10.94 13.50
N TRP A 17 20.30 -11.97 12.96
CA TRP A 17 19.82 -12.68 11.77
C TRP A 17 19.15 -14.02 12.09
N SER A 18 19.02 -14.40 13.38
CA SER A 18 18.50 -15.70 13.81
C SER A 18 17.45 -15.56 14.93
N GLY A 19 16.60 -16.60 15.08
CA GLY A 19 15.58 -16.63 16.12
C GLY A 19 14.29 -15.90 15.76
N SER A 20 13.34 -15.91 16.69
CA SER A 20 11.99 -15.32 16.54
C SER A 20 12.01 -13.78 16.48
N ASP A 21 13.04 -13.16 17.02
CA ASP A 21 13.21 -11.70 17.07
C ASP A 21 14.22 -11.19 16.03
N GLY A 22 14.80 -12.11 15.24
CA GLY A 22 15.77 -11.78 14.21
C GLY A 22 15.17 -11.01 13.03
N ILE A 23 16.06 -10.33 12.28
CA ILE A 23 15.67 -9.50 11.14
C ILE A 23 14.76 -10.25 10.13
N PRO A 24 15.06 -11.51 9.71
CA PRO A 24 14.19 -12.22 8.78
C PRO A 24 12.77 -12.45 9.33
N ALA A 25 12.64 -12.81 10.63
CA ALA A 25 11.34 -13.00 11.27
C ALA A 25 10.56 -11.70 11.32
N ARG A 26 11.19 -10.60 11.74
CA ARG A 26 10.56 -9.27 11.81
C ARG A 26 10.17 -8.72 10.44
N VAL A 27 10.97 -8.98 9.40
CA VAL A 27 10.61 -8.66 8.00
C VAL A 27 9.40 -9.49 7.56
N GLY A 28 9.38 -10.80 7.86
CA GLY A 28 8.25 -11.67 7.55
C GLY A 28 6.94 -11.21 8.19
N GLU A 29 6.96 -10.88 9.48
CA GLU A 29 5.80 -10.32 10.19
C GLU A 29 5.33 -8.99 9.56
N HIS A 30 6.27 -8.11 9.25
CA HIS A 30 5.98 -6.81 8.63
C HIS A 30 5.32 -6.96 7.27
N LEU A 31 5.84 -7.87 6.43
CA LEU A 31 5.26 -8.21 5.13
C LEU A 31 3.90 -8.87 5.26
N TYR A 32 3.70 -9.71 6.28
CA TYR A 32 2.41 -10.35 6.56
C TYR A 32 1.32 -9.30 6.84
N TYR A 33 1.57 -8.38 7.79
CA TYR A 33 0.59 -7.33 8.11
C TYR A 33 0.33 -6.40 6.91
N SER A 34 1.40 -6.03 6.22
CA SER A 34 1.31 -5.16 5.04
C SER A 34 0.58 -5.83 3.88
N GLY A 35 0.92 -7.06 3.57
CA GLY A 35 0.32 -7.82 2.48
C GLY A 35 -1.17 -8.11 2.73
N LEU A 36 -1.52 -8.51 3.96
CA LEU A 36 -2.91 -8.75 4.33
C LEU A 36 -3.75 -7.49 4.26
N SER A 37 -3.22 -6.36 4.76
CA SER A 37 -3.90 -5.06 4.67
C SER A 37 -4.11 -4.62 3.23
N LEU A 38 -3.08 -4.76 2.38
CA LEU A 38 -3.17 -4.42 0.95
C LEU A 38 -4.19 -5.30 0.23
N LEU A 39 -4.21 -6.60 0.51
CA LEU A 39 -5.17 -7.53 -0.08
C LEU A 39 -6.61 -7.15 0.26
N ILE A 40 -6.90 -6.93 1.55
CA ILE A 40 -8.24 -6.53 2.00
C ILE A 40 -8.65 -5.19 1.36
N ALA A 41 -7.75 -4.20 1.36
CA ALA A 41 -8.02 -2.90 0.76
C ALA A 41 -8.27 -3.01 -0.76
N ALA A 42 -7.49 -3.83 -1.48
CA ALA A 42 -7.66 -4.05 -2.91
C ALA A 42 -8.99 -4.75 -3.23
N LEU A 43 -9.37 -5.77 -2.44
CA LEU A 43 -10.65 -6.47 -2.62
C LEU A 43 -11.87 -5.55 -2.43
N ILE A 44 -11.74 -4.49 -1.65
CA ILE A 44 -12.78 -3.48 -1.45
C ILE A 44 -12.69 -2.38 -2.51
N ALA A 45 -11.51 -1.79 -2.67
CA ALA A 45 -11.33 -0.56 -3.43
C ALA A 45 -11.32 -0.77 -4.95
N LEU A 46 -10.81 -1.92 -5.46
CA LEU A 46 -10.81 -2.18 -6.89
C LEU A 46 -12.23 -2.34 -7.46
N PRO A 47 -13.11 -3.20 -6.91
CA PRO A 47 -14.48 -3.30 -7.41
C PRO A 47 -15.23 -1.98 -7.32
N LEU A 48 -15.08 -1.26 -6.20
CA LEU A 48 -15.72 0.05 -6.03
C LEU A 48 -15.19 1.07 -7.05
N GLY A 49 -13.88 1.13 -7.25
CA GLY A 49 -13.25 2.03 -8.22
C GLY A 49 -13.65 1.74 -9.66
N LEU A 50 -13.71 0.46 -10.04
CA LEU A 50 -14.20 0.03 -11.34
C LEU A 50 -15.67 0.38 -11.54
N PHE A 51 -16.51 0.09 -10.55
CA PHE A 51 -17.95 0.41 -10.60
C PHE A 51 -18.19 1.91 -10.74
N VAL A 52 -17.57 2.72 -9.88
CA VAL A 52 -17.69 4.18 -9.90
C VAL A 52 -17.12 4.76 -11.20
N GLY A 53 -15.99 4.24 -11.68
CA GLY A 53 -15.35 4.66 -12.92
C GLY A 53 -16.22 4.39 -14.15
N HIS A 54 -16.77 3.18 -14.25
CA HIS A 54 -17.61 2.74 -15.36
C HIS A 54 -18.96 3.45 -15.39
N THR A 55 -19.67 3.48 -14.24
CA THR A 55 -21.04 4.02 -14.18
C THR A 55 -21.10 5.54 -13.95
N GLY A 56 -20.02 6.15 -13.41
CA GLY A 56 -20.02 7.53 -12.93
C GLY A 56 -20.78 7.74 -11.61
N ARG A 57 -21.49 6.72 -11.12
CA ARG A 57 -22.28 6.80 -9.88
C ARG A 57 -21.38 6.78 -8.65
N GLY A 58 -21.53 7.76 -7.75
CA GLY A 58 -20.70 7.85 -6.55
C GLY A 58 -19.31 8.46 -6.78
N ALA A 59 -19.05 9.13 -7.91
CA ALA A 59 -17.79 9.81 -8.21
C ALA A 59 -17.36 10.79 -7.10
N PHE A 60 -18.32 11.46 -6.45
CA PHE A 60 -18.08 12.32 -5.29
C PHE A 60 -17.33 11.58 -4.16
N LEU A 61 -17.71 10.32 -3.87
CA LEU A 61 -17.06 9.51 -2.83
C LEU A 61 -15.61 9.17 -3.23
N ALA A 62 -15.38 8.79 -4.50
CA ALA A 62 -14.05 8.49 -4.98
C ALA A 62 -13.11 9.71 -4.89
N VAL A 63 -13.58 10.87 -5.35
CA VAL A 63 -12.78 12.11 -5.36
C VAL A 63 -12.47 12.59 -3.93
N ASN A 64 -13.48 12.57 -3.05
CA ASN A 64 -13.30 13.10 -1.68
C ASN A 64 -12.61 12.12 -0.72
N SER A 65 -12.58 10.82 -1.03
CA SER A 65 -11.88 9.82 -0.20
C SER A 65 -10.38 10.10 -0.08
N ALA A 66 -9.76 10.63 -1.13
CA ALA A 66 -8.34 11.02 -1.10
C ALA A 66 -8.05 12.13 -0.08
N GLY A 67 -8.96 13.09 0.07
CA GLY A 67 -8.86 14.14 1.08
C GLY A 67 -9.04 13.60 2.49
N ALA A 68 -10.06 12.76 2.69
CA ALA A 68 -10.36 12.14 3.97
C ALA A 68 -9.18 11.30 4.52
N ALA A 69 -8.53 10.51 3.66
CA ALA A 69 -7.39 9.69 4.08
C ALA A 69 -6.21 10.51 4.62
N ARG A 70 -5.98 11.70 4.04
CA ARG A 70 -4.91 12.60 4.51
C ARG A 70 -5.22 13.29 5.82
N ALA A 71 -6.50 13.41 6.17
CA ALA A 71 -6.95 14.03 7.40
C ALA A 71 -6.95 13.08 8.60
N LEU A 72 -6.87 11.76 8.38
CA LEU A 72 -6.90 10.77 9.45
C LEU A 72 -5.54 10.71 10.19
N PRO A 73 -5.50 11.02 11.51
CA PRO A 73 -4.30 10.84 12.30
C PRO A 73 -4.07 9.34 12.54
N THR A 74 -3.09 8.76 11.85
CA THR A 74 -2.84 7.30 11.86
C THR A 74 -2.68 6.74 13.26
N VAL A 75 -1.86 7.39 14.10
CA VAL A 75 -1.64 6.97 15.49
C VAL A 75 -2.92 7.04 16.31
N GLY A 76 -3.72 8.10 16.09
CA GLY A 76 -5.01 8.25 16.73
C GLY A 76 -6.01 7.15 16.32
N LEU A 77 -6.02 6.80 15.04
CA LEU A 77 -6.89 5.74 14.53
C LEU A 77 -6.49 4.35 15.09
N VAL A 78 -5.18 4.07 15.16
CA VAL A 78 -4.67 2.85 15.81
C VAL A 78 -5.05 2.82 17.29
N GLY A 79 -4.86 3.94 18.02
CA GLY A 79 -5.27 4.03 19.42
C GLY A 79 -6.77 3.79 19.62
N LEU A 80 -7.61 4.39 18.79
CA LEU A 80 -9.06 4.18 18.82
C LEU A 80 -9.44 2.71 18.58
N THR A 81 -8.85 2.08 17.58
CA THR A 81 -9.14 0.67 17.28
C THR A 81 -8.67 -0.27 18.39
N VAL A 82 -7.55 0.04 19.06
CA VAL A 82 -7.11 -0.71 20.25
C VAL A 82 -8.09 -0.57 21.42
N VAL A 83 -8.62 0.62 21.67
CA VAL A 83 -9.61 0.82 22.74
C VAL A 83 -10.88 0.01 22.48
N VAL A 84 -11.31 -0.11 21.21
CA VAL A 84 -12.54 -0.83 20.84
C VAL A 84 -12.34 -2.34 20.76
N PHE A 85 -11.24 -2.80 20.16
CA PHE A 85 -11.03 -4.22 19.81
C PHE A 85 -9.97 -4.91 20.68
N GLY A 86 -9.30 -4.18 21.58
CA GLY A 86 -8.17 -4.72 22.36
C GLY A 86 -6.87 -4.75 21.55
N ILE A 87 -5.82 -5.35 22.12
CA ILE A 87 -4.52 -5.56 21.47
C ILE A 87 -4.63 -6.77 20.54
N GLY A 88 -4.11 -6.65 19.30
CA GLY A 88 -4.09 -7.77 18.36
C GLY A 88 -4.01 -7.38 16.88
N LEU A 89 -4.26 -8.35 16.03
CA LEU A 89 -4.16 -8.18 14.57
C LEU A 89 -5.24 -7.23 14.02
N THR A 90 -6.49 -7.37 14.46
CA THR A 90 -7.63 -6.57 13.98
C THR A 90 -7.42 -5.06 14.14
N PRO A 91 -7.06 -4.53 15.34
CA PRO A 91 -6.85 -3.09 15.51
C PRO A 91 -5.66 -2.56 14.72
N THR A 92 -4.73 -3.41 14.31
CA THR A 92 -3.61 -3.03 13.44
C THR A 92 -4.04 -2.98 11.97
N LEU A 93 -4.78 -3.98 11.49
CA LEU A 93 -5.19 -4.06 10.09
C LEU A 93 -6.20 -2.97 9.70
N LEU A 94 -7.17 -2.66 10.57
CA LEU A 94 -8.23 -1.70 10.26
C LEU A 94 -7.69 -0.32 9.83
N PRO A 95 -6.77 0.32 10.58
CA PRO A 95 -6.17 1.59 10.15
C PRO A 95 -5.39 1.49 8.84
N LEU A 96 -4.62 0.41 8.66
CA LEU A 96 -3.82 0.20 7.44
C LEU A 96 -4.71 0.00 6.22
N VAL A 97 -5.79 -0.76 6.35
CA VAL A 97 -6.80 -0.95 5.29
C VAL A 97 -7.49 0.38 4.97
N ALA A 98 -7.91 1.13 6.00
CA ALA A 98 -8.56 2.42 5.82
C ALA A 98 -7.67 3.43 5.06
N LEU A 99 -6.36 3.42 5.33
CA LEU A 99 -5.38 4.27 4.64
C LEU A 99 -5.14 3.83 3.19
N ALA A 100 -5.24 2.53 2.90
CA ALA A 100 -4.93 1.97 1.60
C ALA A 100 -6.09 2.09 0.59
N ILE A 101 -7.34 2.08 1.07
CA ILE A 101 -8.54 2.15 0.20
C ILE A 101 -8.51 3.40 -0.70
N PRO A 102 -8.30 4.64 -0.21
CA PRO A 102 -8.37 5.83 -1.03
C PRO A 102 -7.41 5.88 -2.21
N PRO A 103 -6.10 5.61 -2.08
CA PRO A 103 -5.20 5.64 -3.23
C PRO A 103 -5.57 4.59 -4.29
N ILE A 104 -6.03 3.40 -3.89
CA ILE A 104 -6.48 2.38 -4.83
C ILE A 104 -7.76 2.83 -5.53
N LEU A 105 -8.76 3.27 -4.76
CA LEU A 105 -10.06 3.70 -5.28
C LEU A 105 -9.94 4.85 -6.28
N VAL A 106 -9.22 5.92 -5.90
CA VAL A 106 -9.08 7.12 -6.73
C VAL A 106 -8.34 6.83 -8.02
N ASN A 107 -7.24 6.07 -7.96
CA ASN A 107 -6.48 5.75 -9.16
C ASN A 107 -7.24 4.78 -10.07
N THR A 108 -7.99 3.82 -9.53
CA THR A 108 -8.85 2.92 -10.32
C THR A 108 -9.96 3.71 -11.01
N TYR A 109 -10.67 4.56 -10.26
CA TYR A 109 -11.68 5.47 -10.82
C TYR A 109 -11.12 6.34 -11.93
N ALA A 110 -10.00 7.02 -11.68
CA ALA A 110 -9.36 7.89 -12.67
C ALA A 110 -8.91 7.11 -13.91
N GLY A 111 -8.37 5.91 -13.73
CA GLY A 111 -7.96 5.04 -14.83
C GLY A 111 -9.11 4.69 -15.77
N VAL A 112 -10.24 4.29 -15.21
CA VAL A 112 -11.44 3.99 -16.00
C VAL A 112 -11.99 5.27 -16.65
N ARG A 113 -12.06 6.38 -15.94
CA ARG A 113 -12.61 7.65 -16.50
C ARG A 113 -11.76 8.27 -17.61
N GLN A 114 -10.46 7.97 -17.65
CA GLN A 114 -9.55 8.46 -18.70
C GLN A 114 -9.66 7.71 -20.02
N VAL A 115 -10.43 6.61 -20.08
CA VAL A 115 -10.68 5.88 -21.33
C VAL A 115 -11.43 6.79 -22.30
N ASP A 116 -10.91 6.89 -23.52
CA ASP A 116 -11.46 7.75 -24.56
C ASP A 116 -12.93 7.38 -24.83
N ARG A 117 -13.77 8.42 -24.88
CA ARG A 117 -15.20 8.25 -25.17
C ARG A 117 -15.44 7.61 -26.54
N GLN A 118 -14.65 7.97 -27.55
CA GLN A 118 -14.78 7.38 -28.90
C GLN A 118 -14.52 5.86 -28.87
N LEU A 119 -13.59 5.40 -27.99
CA LEU A 119 -13.32 3.98 -27.83
C LEU A 119 -14.51 3.25 -27.19
N ARG A 120 -15.19 3.88 -26.22
CA ARG A 120 -16.40 3.33 -25.60
C ARG A 120 -17.55 3.31 -26.60
N ASP A 121 -17.79 4.42 -27.31
CA ASP A 121 -18.87 4.54 -28.30
C ASP A 121 -18.67 3.50 -29.43
N ALA A 122 -17.42 3.25 -29.85
CA ALA A 122 -17.11 2.20 -30.83
C ALA A 122 -17.41 0.79 -30.30
N ALA A 123 -17.09 0.51 -29.04
CA ALA A 123 -17.39 -0.77 -28.38
C ALA A 123 -18.92 -1.00 -28.28
N ASP A 124 -19.66 0.03 -27.89
CA ASP A 124 -21.12 0.00 -27.81
C ASP A 124 -21.73 -0.18 -29.19
N GLY A 125 -21.19 0.49 -30.23
CA GLY A 125 -21.60 0.34 -31.61
C GLY A 125 -21.37 -1.08 -32.20
N MET A 126 -20.38 -1.81 -31.66
CA MET A 126 -20.15 -3.23 -31.97
C MET A 126 -21.08 -4.18 -31.20
N GLY A 127 -22.00 -3.67 -30.38
CA GLY A 127 -22.92 -4.46 -29.57
C GLY A 127 -22.32 -5.07 -28.31
N MET A 128 -21.19 -4.55 -27.78
CA MET A 128 -20.62 -5.02 -26.54
C MET A 128 -21.54 -4.66 -25.38
N THR A 129 -21.72 -5.58 -24.45
CA THR A 129 -22.41 -5.31 -23.18
C THR A 129 -21.55 -4.46 -22.27
N GLY A 130 -22.14 -3.70 -21.34
CA GLY A 130 -21.38 -2.86 -20.41
C GLY A 130 -20.30 -3.64 -19.64
N PHE A 131 -20.54 -4.90 -19.29
CA PHE A 131 -19.53 -5.77 -18.65
C PHE A 131 -18.36 -6.08 -19.61
N GLN A 132 -18.64 -6.32 -20.90
CA GLN A 132 -17.61 -6.52 -21.92
C GLN A 132 -16.80 -5.24 -22.13
N VAL A 133 -17.46 -4.07 -22.20
CA VAL A 133 -16.79 -2.77 -22.28
C VAL A 133 -15.86 -2.57 -21.08
N LEU A 134 -16.34 -2.81 -19.86
CA LEU A 134 -15.53 -2.68 -18.64
C LEU A 134 -14.29 -3.57 -18.68
N PHE A 135 -14.43 -4.87 -18.94
CA PHE A 135 -13.33 -5.82 -18.80
C PHE A 135 -12.41 -5.92 -20.02
N GLN A 136 -12.95 -5.69 -21.23
CA GLN A 136 -12.17 -5.85 -22.46
C GLN A 136 -11.64 -4.54 -23.03
N VAL A 137 -12.23 -3.40 -22.65
CA VAL A 137 -11.82 -2.08 -23.14
C VAL A 137 -11.27 -1.20 -22.02
N GLU A 138 -12.10 -0.93 -20.98
CA GLU A 138 -11.73 0.04 -19.95
C GLU A 138 -10.64 -0.47 -19.02
N LEU A 139 -10.76 -1.69 -18.50
CA LEU A 139 -9.80 -2.27 -17.55
C LEU A 139 -8.37 -2.36 -18.12
N PRO A 140 -8.13 -2.87 -19.35
CA PRO A 140 -6.79 -2.90 -19.94
C PRO A 140 -6.16 -1.51 -20.07
N VAL A 141 -6.95 -0.51 -20.45
CA VAL A 141 -6.49 0.89 -20.58
C VAL A 141 -6.24 1.53 -19.19
N ALA A 142 -7.04 1.16 -18.20
CA ALA A 142 -6.93 1.67 -16.82
C ALA A 142 -5.79 1.03 -16.01
N LEU A 143 -5.26 -0.13 -16.43
CA LEU A 143 -4.24 -0.89 -15.69
C LEU A 143 -3.05 -0.06 -15.20
N PRO A 144 -2.46 0.87 -15.96
CA PRO A 144 -1.33 1.67 -15.48
C PRO A 144 -1.66 2.47 -14.22
N LEU A 145 -2.85 3.07 -14.16
CA LEU A 145 -3.31 3.85 -13.01
C LEU A 145 -3.76 2.95 -11.86
N ILE A 146 -4.37 1.80 -12.15
CA ILE A 146 -4.71 0.80 -11.13
C ILE A 146 -3.44 0.31 -10.42
N VAL A 147 -2.40 -0.04 -11.18
CA VAL A 147 -1.12 -0.47 -10.60
C VAL A 147 -0.45 0.66 -9.82
N LEU A 148 -0.55 1.91 -10.30
CA LEU A 148 -0.06 3.08 -9.57
C LEU A 148 -0.79 3.24 -8.22
N GLY A 149 -2.11 3.04 -8.19
CA GLY A 149 -2.90 3.08 -6.95
C GLY A 149 -2.50 2.00 -5.95
N LEU A 150 -2.31 0.76 -6.42
CA LEU A 150 -1.83 -0.36 -5.60
C LEU A 150 -0.41 -0.11 -5.07
N ARG A 151 0.50 0.39 -5.91
CA ARG A 151 1.86 0.77 -5.55
C ARG A 151 1.86 1.82 -4.44
N THR A 152 1.10 2.91 -4.63
CA THR A 152 1.01 3.99 -3.64
C THR A 152 0.48 3.46 -2.30
N ALA A 153 -0.56 2.64 -2.33
CA ALA A 153 -1.11 2.00 -1.13
C ALA A 153 -0.10 1.07 -0.46
N ALA A 154 0.60 0.22 -1.23
CA ALA A 154 1.58 -0.72 -0.70
C ALA A 154 2.74 -0.01 0.02
N VAL A 155 3.34 1.01 -0.60
CA VAL A 155 4.42 1.79 0.02
C VAL A 155 3.92 2.50 1.28
N GLN A 156 2.72 3.08 1.23
CA GLN A 156 2.10 3.74 2.38
C GLN A 156 1.85 2.76 3.53
N ILE A 157 1.30 1.56 3.25
CA ILE A 157 1.09 0.51 4.25
C ILE A 157 2.43 0.09 4.85
N VAL A 158 3.42 -0.28 4.04
CA VAL A 158 4.73 -0.74 4.52
C VAL A 158 5.38 0.30 5.42
N SER A 159 5.35 1.57 5.04
CA SER A 159 5.91 2.64 5.88
C SER A 159 5.14 2.83 7.20
N THR A 160 3.82 2.63 7.19
CA THR A 160 2.94 2.86 8.35
C THR A 160 2.83 1.63 9.25
N ALA A 161 3.07 0.41 8.73
CA ALA A 161 2.97 -0.83 9.48
C ALA A 161 4.00 -0.95 10.63
N THR A 162 5.01 -0.08 10.68
CA THR A 162 5.89 0.07 11.85
C THR A 162 5.10 0.36 13.13
N ILE A 163 3.93 1.02 13.02
CA ILE A 163 3.04 1.31 14.15
C ILE A 163 2.43 0.03 14.77
N ALA A 164 2.42 -1.10 14.05
CA ALA A 164 1.94 -2.38 14.59
C ALA A 164 2.67 -2.77 15.88
N ALA A 165 3.96 -2.44 15.99
CA ALA A 165 4.76 -2.69 17.19
C ALA A 165 4.29 -1.87 18.40
N TYR A 166 3.73 -0.68 18.20
CA TYR A 166 3.18 0.16 19.26
C TYR A 166 1.99 -0.51 19.97
N VAL A 167 1.25 -1.34 19.25
CA VAL A 167 0.09 -2.09 19.79
C VAL A 167 0.42 -3.55 20.12
N GLY A 168 1.68 -3.84 20.40
CA GLY A 168 2.12 -5.14 20.92
C GLY A 168 2.35 -6.22 19.85
N LEU A 169 2.24 -5.89 18.56
CA LEU A 169 2.58 -6.80 17.47
C LEU A 169 4.08 -6.75 17.13
N GLY A 170 4.51 -7.67 16.27
CA GLY A 170 5.88 -7.74 15.76
C GLY A 170 6.17 -6.76 14.62
N GLY A 171 7.06 -7.18 13.74
CA GLY A 171 7.51 -6.40 12.59
C GLY A 171 8.68 -5.45 12.90
N LEU A 172 9.14 -4.73 11.87
CA LEU A 172 10.33 -3.87 11.96
C LEU A 172 10.18 -2.71 12.96
N GLY A 173 8.94 -2.32 13.27
CA GLY A 173 8.65 -1.31 14.27
C GLY A 173 9.13 -1.68 15.68
N ARG A 174 9.28 -2.99 16.01
CA ARG A 174 9.81 -3.42 17.31
C ARG A 174 11.21 -2.90 17.55
N TYR A 175 12.10 -2.96 16.56
CA TYR A 175 13.44 -2.40 16.68
C TYR A 175 13.42 -0.89 16.97
N ILE A 176 12.45 -0.17 16.35
CA ILE A 176 12.34 1.28 16.54
C ILE A 176 11.83 1.59 17.96
N PHE A 177 10.69 0.99 18.36
CA PHE A 177 10.06 1.33 19.65
C PHE A 177 10.78 0.74 20.84
N ASP A 178 11.27 -0.50 20.76
CA ASP A 178 12.03 -1.13 21.86
C ASP A 178 13.40 -0.47 22.00
N GLY A 179 14.07 -0.16 20.86
CA GLY A 179 15.35 0.58 20.88
C GLY A 179 15.20 1.97 21.48
N LEU A 180 14.11 2.67 21.18
CA LEU A 180 13.82 3.97 21.79
C LEU A 180 13.57 3.84 23.29
N ALA A 181 12.78 2.87 23.74
CA ALA A 181 12.44 2.66 25.15
C ALA A 181 13.66 2.28 25.98
N ARG A 182 14.59 1.49 25.42
CA ARG A 182 15.83 1.06 26.08
C ARG A 182 17.00 2.02 25.89
N ARG A 183 16.83 3.10 25.07
CA ARG A 183 17.89 4.02 24.66
C ARG A 183 19.02 3.34 23.86
N GLU A 184 18.71 2.26 23.17
CA GLU A 184 19.57 1.52 22.26
C GLU A 184 19.42 2.11 20.85
N TYR A 185 20.04 3.26 20.62
CA TYR A 185 19.84 4.04 19.39
C TYR A 185 20.35 3.33 18.12
N GLU A 186 21.34 2.43 18.25
CA GLU A 186 21.80 1.58 17.17
C GLU A 186 20.71 0.61 16.67
N VAL A 187 19.95 0.02 17.59
CA VAL A 187 18.80 -0.86 17.27
C VAL A 187 17.69 -0.06 16.59
N MET A 188 17.39 1.13 17.13
CA MET A 188 16.38 2.04 16.57
C MET A 188 16.75 2.44 15.13
N ILE A 189 18.01 2.81 14.87
CA ILE A 189 18.50 3.15 13.54
C ILE A 189 18.44 1.94 12.62
N GLY A 190 18.83 0.76 13.10
CA GLY A 190 18.73 -0.49 12.37
C GLY A 190 17.30 -0.76 11.89
N GLY A 191 16.32 -0.66 12.78
CA GLY A 191 14.90 -0.81 12.45
C GLY A 191 14.39 0.23 11.44
N ALA A 192 14.82 1.49 11.58
CA ALA A 192 14.46 2.55 10.64
C ALA A 192 15.05 2.30 9.24
N VAL A 193 16.32 1.93 9.15
CA VAL A 193 16.99 1.59 7.89
C VAL A 193 16.31 0.41 7.21
N LEU A 194 16.01 -0.67 7.95
CA LEU A 194 15.31 -1.84 7.41
C LEU A 194 13.92 -1.47 6.88
N SER A 195 13.19 -0.62 7.58
CA SER A 195 11.87 -0.15 7.16
C SER A 195 11.93 0.66 5.87
N VAL A 196 12.93 1.54 5.74
CA VAL A 196 13.17 2.30 4.50
C VAL A 196 13.56 1.38 3.34
N LEU A 197 14.47 0.42 3.58
CA LEU A 197 14.88 -0.55 2.56
C LEU A 197 13.69 -1.41 2.10
N LEU A 198 12.82 -1.83 3.02
CA LEU A 198 11.63 -2.59 2.69
C LEU A 198 10.64 -1.76 1.85
N ALA A 199 10.44 -0.49 2.20
CA ALA A 199 9.58 0.43 1.44
C ALA A 199 10.14 0.67 0.02
N LEU A 200 11.45 0.89 -0.12
CA LEU A 200 12.13 1.02 -1.43
C LEU A 200 12.06 -0.28 -2.23
N GLY A 201 12.23 -1.42 -1.58
CA GLY A 201 12.07 -2.74 -2.22
C GLY A 201 10.65 -2.96 -2.75
N THR A 202 9.63 -2.58 -1.95
CA THR A 202 8.22 -2.61 -2.35
C THR A 202 7.97 -1.70 -3.54
N GLU A 203 8.48 -0.48 -3.52
CA GLU A 203 8.42 0.46 -4.63
C GLU A 203 9.03 -0.13 -5.91
N GLY A 204 10.26 -0.68 -5.82
CA GLY A 204 10.95 -1.32 -6.93
C GLY A 204 10.19 -2.52 -7.50
N LEU A 205 9.59 -3.34 -6.61
CA LEU A 205 8.76 -4.48 -7.00
C LEU A 205 7.56 -4.04 -7.86
N PHE A 206 6.82 -3.02 -7.42
CA PHE A 206 5.66 -2.53 -8.17
C PHE A 206 6.06 -1.83 -9.46
N VAL A 207 7.20 -1.15 -9.53
CA VAL A 207 7.75 -0.61 -10.78
C VAL A 207 8.06 -1.75 -11.76
N GLY A 208 8.64 -2.83 -11.27
CA GLY A 208 8.89 -4.05 -12.07
C GLY A 208 7.59 -4.68 -12.58
N LEU A 209 6.61 -4.88 -11.69
CA LEU A 209 5.29 -5.41 -12.04
C LEU A 209 4.57 -4.54 -13.09
N GLN A 210 4.63 -3.22 -12.93
CA GLN A 210 4.04 -2.28 -13.90
C GLN A 210 4.66 -2.45 -15.29
N ARG A 211 5.96 -2.67 -15.36
CA ARG A 211 6.65 -2.90 -16.65
C ARG A 211 6.26 -4.21 -17.33
N LEU A 212 5.91 -5.23 -16.55
CA LEU A 212 5.49 -6.54 -17.06
C LEU A 212 4.02 -6.56 -17.48
N ILE A 213 3.15 -5.90 -16.70
CA ILE A 213 1.69 -5.98 -16.89
C ILE A 213 1.20 -4.97 -17.93
N VAL A 214 1.80 -3.76 -17.97
CA VAL A 214 1.36 -2.68 -18.85
C VAL A 214 2.02 -2.80 -20.22
N SER A 215 1.19 -2.99 -21.25
CA SER A 215 1.68 -3.09 -22.63
C SER A 215 2.41 -1.82 -23.09
N PRO A 216 3.45 -1.94 -23.95
CA PRO A 216 4.22 -0.79 -24.43
C PRO A 216 3.38 0.32 -25.08
N GLY A 217 2.33 -0.04 -25.81
CA GLY A 217 1.45 0.90 -26.50
C GLY A 217 0.61 1.79 -25.56
N VAL A 218 0.16 1.23 -24.45
CA VAL A 218 -0.57 2.00 -23.41
C VAL A 218 0.40 2.90 -22.62
N ARG A 219 1.63 2.44 -22.42
CA ARG A 219 2.67 3.18 -21.68
C ARG A 219 3.14 4.44 -22.42
N GLN A 220 3.26 4.39 -23.74
CA GLN A 220 3.66 5.56 -24.54
C GLN A 220 2.62 6.68 -24.53
N ARG A 221 1.32 6.38 -24.51
CA ARG A 221 0.25 7.37 -24.43
C ARG A 221 0.22 8.11 -23.08
N ALA A 222 0.70 7.50 -22.00
CA ALA A 222 0.75 8.13 -20.68
C ALA A 222 1.92 9.15 -20.53
N LEU A 223 2.94 9.10 -21.40
CA LEU A 223 4.12 9.97 -21.38
C LEU A 223 3.98 11.20 -22.30
N VAL A 224 2.97 11.24 -23.16
CA VAL A 224 2.78 12.32 -24.19
C VAL A 224 1.72 13.36 -23.75
N LYS A 225 1.21 13.28 -22.54
CA LYS A 225 0.37 14.30 -21.89
C LYS A 225 1.09 14.88 -20.67
#